data_aec27baa28875c3859661bf5c8ee612f
#
_entry.id   aec27baa28875c3859661bf5c8ee612f
#
_cell.length_a   1.000
_cell.length_b   1.000
_cell.length_c   1.000
_cell.angle_alpha   90.00
_cell.angle_beta   90.00
_cell.angle_gamma   90.00
#
_symmetry.space_group_name_H-M   'P 1'
#
loop_
_entity.id
_entity.type
_entity.pdbx_description
1 polymer ?
#
loop_
_entity_poly.entity_id
_entity_poly.type
_entity_poly.pdbx_seq_one_letter_code
_entity_poly.pdbx_strand_id
1 'polypeptide(L)'
;RLSLVGSEMCIRDRCYPCMGCRSFLTTYLDENGKPKYYGRFNQGVVTINLVDVACSSYKDMDKFWKIFDERLELCRRALMLRHERLKGTPSDVAPILWQNGALARLKKGETIDKLLFGGYSTISLGYAGLCECVRYMTGKSHTDPSATPFALEVMQHLNDACAKWRAETNIDFSLYGTPLESTTYKFARCLQKRFGVIEGVTDRNYITNSYHIHVTENIDAFDKLTFESQFQALSPGGAISYVEVPNMQNNIEAVLAVMQHIYDNIMYAELNTKSDYCQKCGFDGEIKIVEDDGKLVWECPNCGNRDQNTLN
;
A
#
# COMPACT_ATOMS: atom_id res chain seq x y z
N ARG A 1 5.18 11.62 -12.80
CA ARG A 1 6.54 12.22 -12.63
C ARG A 1 6.69 13.00 -11.33
N LEU A 2 5.63 13.59 -10.80
CA LEU A 2 5.67 14.30 -9.51
C LEU A 2 5.99 13.35 -8.34
N SER A 3 5.55 12.11 -8.41
CA SER A 3 5.82 11.10 -7.41
C SER A 3 7.28 10.65 -7.29
N LEU A 4 8.12 10.95 -8.27
CA LEU A 4 9.52 10.50 -8.32
C LEU A 4 10.52 11.60 -7.90
N VAL A 5 10.05 12.81 -7.60
CA VAL A 5 10.92 13.99 -7.47
C VAL A 5 11.07 14.45 -6.01
N GLY A 6 10.38 13.82 -5.07
CA GLY A 6 10.26 14.31 -3.68
C GLY A 6 11.35 13.91 -2.69
N SER A 7 12.28 13.04 -3.02
CA SER A 7 13.36 12.74 -2.07
C SER A 7 14.74 12.84 -2.74
N GLU A 8 15.71 13.38 -2.03
CA GLU A 8 17.13 13.35 -2.47
C GLU A 8 17.61 11.92 -2.77
N MET A 9 16.99 10.90 -2.19
CA MET A 9 17.23 9.50 -2.47
C MET A 9 16.81 9.08 -3.89
N CYS A 10 15.83 9.76 -4.50
CA CYS A 10 15.40 9.48 -5.86
C CYS A 10 16.28 10.10 -6.94
N ILE A 11 17.01 11.17 -6.61
CA ILE A 11 17.68 12.03 -7.61
C ILE A 11 19.10 11.56 -7.93
N ARG A 12 19.83 11.01 -6.97
CA ARG A 12 21.25 10.72 -7.18
C ARG A 12 21.59 9.32 -7.65
N ASP A 13 21.01 8.25 -7.06
CA ASP A 13 21.47 6.88 -7.35
C ASP A 13 20.37 5.80 -7.23
N ARG A 14 19.14 6.16 -6.86
CA ARG A 14 18.11 5.18 -6.49
C ARG A 14 16.71 5.55 -7.00
N CYS A 15 16.53 5.63 -8.31
CA CYS A 15 15.20 5.81 -8.88
C CYS A 15 14.38 4.53 -8.71
N TYR A 16 13.21 4.66 -8.10
CA TYR A 16 12.23 3.59 -7.97
C TYR A 16 11.23 3.67 -9.13
N PRO A 17 11.27 2.77 -10.12
CA PRO A 17 10.26 2.77 -11.17
C PRO A 17 8.91 2.33 -10.62
N CYS A 18 7.89 3.17 -10.79
CA CYS A 18 6.52 2.79 -10.52
C CYS A 18 6.10 1.69 -11.50
N MET A 19 5.48 0.62 -10.99
CA MET A 19 5.06 -0.52 -11.79
C MET A 19 3.53 -0.72 -11.79
N GLY A 20 2.81 -0.04 -10.97
CA GLY A 20 1.36 -0.15 -10.84
C GLY A 20 0.83 0.96 -9.96
N CYS A 21 -0.38 0.79 -9.41
CA CYS A 21 -1.02 1.80 -8.58
C CYS A 21 -0.15 2.23 -7.40
N ARG A 22 0.57 1.31 -6.78
CA ARG A 22 1.35 1.55 -5.55
C ARG A 22 2.69 0.84 -5.52
N SER A 23 2.97 -0.12 -6.42
CA SER A 23 4.19 -0.90 -6.35
C SER A 23 5.36 -0.19 -7.02
N PHE A 24 6.49 -0.26 -6.36
CA PHE A 24 7.79 0.14 -6.87
C PHE A 24 8.67 -1.09 -7.04
N LEU A 25 9.59 -1.00 -7.99
CA LEU A 25 10.69 -1.93 -8.10
C LEU A 25 11.91 -1.32 -7.43
N THR A 26 12.59 -2.12 -6.62
CA THR A 26 13.84 -1.68 -5.99
C THR A 26 14.91 -1.37 -7.03
N THR A 27 15.95 -0.65 -6.61
CA THR A 27 17.06 -0.31 -7.52
C THR A 27 17.74 -1.56 -8.04
N TYR A 28 17.99 -1.61 -9.34
CA TYR A 28 18.73 -2.67 -10.02
C TYR A 28 19.79 -2.06 -10.94
N LEU A 29 21.00 -2.60 -10.87
CA LEU A 29 22.08 -2.27 -11.81
C LEU A 29 22.25 -3.41 -12.80
N ASP A 30 22.34 -3.08 -14.08
CA ASP A 30 22.63 -4.05 -15.13
C ASP A 30 24.10 -4.53 -15.08
N GLU A 31 24.48 -5.43 -15.97
CA GLU A 31 25.82 -5.98 -16.09
C GLU A 31 26.92 -4.92 -16.37
N ASN A 32 26.53 -3.72 -16.78
CA ASN A 32 27.43 -2.58 -17.01
C ASN A 32 27.42 -1.59 -15.83
N GLY A 33 26.76 -1.93 -14.73
CA GLY A 33 26.60 -1.08 -13.55
C GLY A 33 25.64 0.11 -13.76
N LYS A 34 24.82 0.08 -14.82
CA LYS A 34 23.84 1.14 -15.11
C LYS A 34 22.47 0.81 -14.50
N PRO A 35 21.79 1.80 -13.92
CA PRO A 35 20.44 1.59 -13.40
C PRO A 35 19.47 1.21 -14.52
N LYS A 36 18.68 0.16 -14.30
CA LYS A 36 17.63 -0.27 -15.22
C LYS A 36 16.26 0.02 -14.63
N TYR A 37 15.52 0.91 -15.25
CA TYR A 37 14.22 1.42 -14.79
C TYR A 37 13.02 0.82 -15.52
N TYR A 38 13.23 0.03 -16.57
CA TYR A 38 12.18 -0.54 -17.43
C TYR A 38 12.40 -2.01 -17.69
N GLY A 39 11.36 -2.68 -18.18
CA GLY A 39 11.45 -4.09 -18.53
C GLY A 39 11.72 -5.00 -17.33
N ARG A 40 11.20 -4.63 -16.16
CA ARG A 40 11.32 -5.36 -14.91
C ARG A 40 9.93 -5.74 -14.41
N PHE A 41 9.83 -6.62 -13.40
CA PHE A 41 8.54 -7.11 -12.93
C PHE A 41 8.57 -7.50 -11.44
N ASN A 42 7.37 -7.68 -10.87
CA ASN A 42 7.18 -8.23 -9.55
C ASN A 42 6.66 -9.68 -9.66
N GLN A 43 7.27 -10.59 -8.90
CA GLN A 43 6.90 -12.01 -8.89
C GLN A 43 5.60 -12.30 -8.15
N GLY A 44 5.10 -11.34 -7.38
CA GLY A 44 3.86 -11.43 -6.64
C GLY A 44 3.95 -10.90 -5.22
N VAL A 45 2.81 -10.89 -4.55
CA VAL A 45 2.67 -10.37 -3.18
C VAL A 45 1.97 -11.39 -2.29
N VAL A 46 2.38 -11.42 -1.02
CA VAL A 46 1.65 -12.05 0.09
C VAL A 46 1.52 -11.02 1.20
N THR A 47 0.31 -10.79 1.66
CA THR A 47 0.01 -9.73 2.63
C THR A 47 -0.23 -10.30 4.02
N ILE A 48 0.52 -9.80 5.00
CA ILE A 48 0.30 -10.10 6.42
C ILE A 48 -0.83 -9.22 6.97
N ASN A 49 -1.71 -9.84 7.77
CA ASN A 49 -2.73 -9.13 8.51
C ASN A 49 -2.22 -8.81 9.92
N LEU A 50 -1.80 -7.55 10.14
CA LEU A 50 -1.25 -7.11 11.42
C LEU A 50 -2.29 -7.14 12.55
N VAL A 51 -3.56 -6.97 12.22
CA VAL A 51 -4.65 -7.04 13.21
C VAL A 51 -4.80 -8.47 13.75
N ASP A 52 -4.64 -9.51 12.89
CA ASP A 52 -4.65 -10.91 13.35
C ASP A 52 -3.50 -11.19 14.31
N VAL A 53 -2.31 -10.67 14.03
CA VAL A 53 -1.15 -10.78 14.93
C VAL A 53 -1.45 -10.16 16.29
N ALA A 54 -1.93 -8.91 16.27
CA ALA A 54 -2.26 -8.17 17.48
C ALA A 54 -3.35 -8.86 18.31
N CYS A 55 -4.49 -9.20 17.72
CA CYS A 55 -5.59 -9.86 18.42
C CYS A 55 -5.18 -11.24 18.96
N SER A 56 -4.34 -11.99 18.24
CA SER A 56 -3.84 -13.31 18.69
C SER A 56 -2.92 -13.22 19.89
N SER A 57 -2.27 -12.08 20.12
CA SER A 57 -1.38 -11.87 21.29
C SER A 57 -2.13 -11.59 22.58
N TYR A 58 -3.41 -11.22 22.51
CA TYR A 58 -4.22 -10.78 23.67
C TYR A 58 -3.57 -9.64 24.47
N LYS A 59 -2.97 -8.66 23.75
CA LYS A 59 -2.24 -7.49 24.28
C LYS A 59 -0.95 -7.83 25.05
N ASP A 60 -0.49 -9.05 24.98
CA ASP A 60 0.81 -9.44 25.51
C ASP A 60 1.90 -9.14 24.48
N MET A 61 2.85 -8.28 24.82
CA MET A 61 3.87 -7.79 23.89
C MET A 61 4.86 -8.89 23.49
N ASP A 62 5.28 -9.75 24.39
CA ASP A 62 6.22 -10.85 24.08
C ASP A 62 5.55 -11.85 23.15
N LYS A 63 4.28 -12.15 23.39
CA LYS A 63 3.47 -12.97 22.48
C LYS A 63 3.27 -12.32 21.13
N PHE A 64 3.09 -10.99 21.08
CA PHE A 64 2.93 -10.27 19.83
C PHE A 64 4.11 -10.52 18.90
N TRP A 65 5.33 -10.27 19.37
CA TRP A 65 6.52 -10.45 18.56
C TRP A 65 6.73 -11.91 18.14
N LYS A 66 6.49 -12.85 19.05
CA LYS A 66 6.57 -14.28 18.73
C LYS A 66 5.58 -14.69 17.63
N ILE A 67 4.31 -14.30 17.74
CA ILE A 67 3.28 -14.60 16.75
C ILE A 67 3.60 -13.87 15.44
N PHE A 68 4.13 -12.65 15.52
CA PHE A 68 4.53 -11.89 14.35
C PHE A 68 5.58 -12.65 13.54
N ASP A 69 6.63 -13.15 14.18
CA ASP A 69 7.67 -13.97 13.53
C ASP A 69 7.10 -15.27 12.92
N GLU A 70 6.20 -15.94 13.62
CA GLU A 70 5.51 -17.13 13.10
C GLU A 70 4.71 -16.80 11.82
N ARG A 71 4.00 -15.66 11.78
CA ARG A 71 3.25 -15.21 10.60
C ARG A 71 4.18 -14.76 9.48
N LEU A 72 5.27 -14.10 9.80
CA LEU A 72 6.30 -13.72 8.82
C LEU A 72 6.90 -14.95 8.12
N GLU A 73 7.21 -16.01 8.88
CA GLU A 73 7.72 -17.25 8.28
C GLU A 73 6.68 -17.91 7.35
N LEU A 74 5.38 -17.85 7.70
CA LEU A 74 4.33 -18.32 6.80
C LEU A 74 4.27 -17.49 5.49
N CYS A 75 4.41 -16.16 5.60
CA CYS A 75 4.47 -15.27 4.44
C CYS A 75 5.70 -15.58 3.57
N ARG A 76 6.87 -15.77 4.20
CA ARG A 76 8.10 -16.19 3.51
C ARG A 76 7.91 -17.48 2.72
N ARG A 77 7.38 -18.51 3.35
CA ARG A 77 7.11 -19.80 2.68
C ARG A 77 6.16 -19.65 1.49
N ALA A 78 5.11 -18.85 1.63
CA ALA A 78 4.16 -18.59 0.56
C ALA A 78 4.81 -17.81 -0.61
N LEU A 79 5.64 -16.82 -0.32
CA LEU A 79 6.40 -16.07 -1.32
C LEU A 79 7.43 -16.98 -2.02
N MET A 80 8.15 -17.79 -1.28
CA MET A 80 9.10 -18.76 -1.85
C MET A 80 8.39 -19.77 -2.76
N LEU A 81 7.21 -20.25 -2.39
CA LEU A 81 6.43 -21.14 -3.25
C LEU A 81 6.04 -20.46 -4.58
N ARG A 82 5.72 -19.16 -4.57
CA ARG A 82 5.46 -18.40 -5.79
C ARG A 82 6.71 -18.30 -6.66
N HIS A 83 7.85 -17.98 -6.05
CA HIS A 83 9.14 -17.91 -6.71
C HIS A 83 9.53 -19.25 -7.37
N GLU A 84 9.45 -20.34 -6.61
CA GLU A 84 9.77 -21.69 -7.09
C GLU A 84 8.90 -22.12 -8.29
N ARG A 85 7.63 -21.68 -8.32
CA ARG A 85 6.73 -21.96 -9.46
C ARG A 85 7.08 -21.21 -10.74
N LEU A 86 7.85 -20.14 -10.65
CA LEU A 86 8.33 -19.40 -11.81
C LEU A 86 9.61 -19.99 -12.42
N LYS A 87 10.37 -20.74 -11.62
CA LYS A 87 11.60 -21.38 -12.11
C LYS A 87 11.30 -22.39 -13.21
N GLY A 88 12.19 -22.42 -14.18
CA GLY A 88 12.07 -23.30 -15.36
C GLY A 88 11.02 -22.84 -16.37
N THR A 89 10.34 -21.70 -16.16
CA THR A 89 9.37 -21.17 -17.11
C THR A 89 10.08 -20.77 -18.40
N PRO A 90 9.75 -21.39 -19.56
CA PRO A 90 10.37 -21.02 -20.83
C PRO A 90 9.81 -19.70 -21.35
N SER A 91 10.64 -18.95 -22.04
CA SER A 91 10.27 -17.67 -22.66
C SER A 91 9.10 -17.77 -23.65
N ASP A 92 8.85 -18.97 -24.17
CA ASP A 92 7.74 -19.27 -25.09
C ASP A 92 6.35 -19.18 -24.46
N VAL A 93 6.25 -19.22 -23.13
CA VAL A 93 4.96 -19.09 -22.40
C VAL A 93 4.32 -17.73 -22.64
N ALA A 94 5.14 -16.68 -22.72
CA ALA A 94 4.66 -15.32 -23.00
C ALA A 94 5.71 -14.56 -23.85
N PRO A 95 5.77 -14.82 -25.17
CA PRO A 95 6.81 -14.26 -26.04
C PRO A 95 6.87 -12.74 -26.03
N ILE A 96 5.73 -12.06 -25.93
CA ILE A 96 5.69 -10.58 -25.86
C ILE A 96 6.47 -10.07 -24.64
N LEU A 97 6.31 -10.74 -23.50
CA LEU A 97 6.98 -10.34 -22.26
C LEU A 97 8.48 -10.69 -22.30
N TRP A 98 8.80 -11.92 -22.69
CA TRP A 98 10.12 -12.48 -22.45
C TRP A 98 11.06 -12.43 -23.65
N GLN A 99 10.54 -12.46 -24.89
CA GLN A 99 11.36 -12.49 -26.13
C GLN A 99 11.34 -11.16 -26.86
N ASN A 100 10.18 -10.46 -26.92
CA ASN A 100 9.99 -9.28 -27.76
C ASN A 100 10.27 -7.95 -27.06
N GLY A 101 10.72 -7.98 -25.83
CA GLY A 101 11.29 -6.81 -25.14
C GLY A 101 10.34 -6.04 -24.23
N ALA A 102 9.13 -6.52 -23.94
CA ALA A 102 8.30 -5.86 -22.94
C ALA A 102 8.95 -5.93 -21.54
N LEU A 103 9.50 -7.09 -21.16
CA LEU A 103 10.28 -7.27 -19.92
C LEU A 103 11.73 -7.69 -20.22
N ALA A 104 11.95 -8.58 -21.17
CA ALA A 104 13.27 -9.10 -21.52
C ALA A 104 13.39 -9.38 -23.02
N ARG A 105 14.58 -9.75 -23.47
CA ARG A 105 14.87 -10.21 -24.83
C ARG A 105 15.60 -11.56 -24.78
N LEU A 106 14.90 -12.55 -24.21
CA LEU A 106 15.40 -13.93 -24.15
C LEU A 106 15.25 -14.60 -25.51
N LYS A 107 16.10 -15.57 -25.75
CA LYS A 107 15.97 -16.45 -26.94
C LYS A 107 14.78 -17.40 -26.76
N LYS A 108 14.23 -17.89 -27.85
CA LYS A 108 13.19 -18.92 -27.82
C LYS A 108 13.69 -20.16 -27.06
N GLY A 109 12.87 -20.66 -26.14
CA GLY A 109 13.19 -21.81 -25.29
C GLY A 109 14.11 -21.50 -24.10
N GLU A 110 14.67 -20.30 -23.99
CA GLU A 110 15.45 -19.88 -22.82
C GLU A 110 14.53 -19.69 -21.62
N THR A 111 14.97 -20.12 -20.42
CA THR A 111 14.17 -19.93 -19.19
C THR A 111 14.32 -18.52 -18.63
N ILE A 112 13.30 -18.08 -17.84
CA ILE A 112 13.33 -16.77 -17.19
C ILE A 112 14.15 -16.75 -15.89
N ASP A 113 14.78 -17.85 -15.53
CA ASP A 113 15.39 -18.06 -14.21
C ASP A 113 16.38 -16.95 -13.81
N LYS A 114 17.21 -16.50 -14.76
CA LYS A 114 18.16 -15.41 -14.51
C LYS A 114 17.51 -14.07 -14.17
N LEU A 115 16.22 -13.91 -14.47
CA LEU A 115 15.45 -12.69 -14.18
C LEU A 115 14.80 -12.73 -12.78
N LEU A 116 14.84 -13.87 -12.11
CA LEU A 116 14.20 -14.09 -10.82
C LEU A 116 15.09 -13.69 -9.61
N PHE A 117 16.36 -13.43 -9.86
CA PHE A 117 17.37 -13.16 -8.83
C PHE A 117 18.08 -11.82 -9.02
N GLY A 118 18.90 -11.44 -8.03
CA GLY A 118 19.80 -10.31 -8.12
C GLY A 118 19.12 -8.94 -8.22
N GLY A 119 17.83 -8.84 -7.93
CA GLY A 119 17.08 -7.59 -7.98
C GLY A 119 16.50 -7.22 -9.34
N TYR A 120 16.66 -8.05 -10.39
CA TYR A 120 15.98 -7.80 -11.68
C TYR A 120 14.46 -7.79 -11.53
N SER A 121 13.91 -8.71 -10.75
CA SER A 121 12.52 -8.73 -10.31
C SER A 121 12.45 -8.63 -8.79
N THR A 122 11.33 -8.14 -8.29
CA THR A 122 11.04 -8.06 -6.87
C THR A 122 10.00 -9.11 -6.48
N ILE A 123 9.95 -9.44 -5.19
CA ILE A 123 8.85 -10.19 -4.59
C ILE A 123 8.42 -9.45 -3.33
N SER A 124 7.13 -9.25 -3.12
CA SER A 124 6.65 -8.28 -2.13
C SER A 124 6.00 -8.93 -0.92
N LEU A 125 6.49 -8.56 0.27
CA LEU A 125 5.78 -8.74 1.52
C LEU A 125 4.83 -7.56 1.69
N GLY A 126 3.53 -7.80 1.58
CA GLY A 126 2.50 -6.79 1.84
C GLY A 126 2.10 -6.77 3.32
N TYR A 127 1.51 -5.67 3.76
CA TYR A 127 0.96 -5.54 5.10
C TYR A 127 -0.33 -4.72 5.10
N ALA A 128 -1.17 -4.93 6.14
CA ALA A 128 -2.44 -4.26 6.31
C ALA A 128 -2.83 -4.12 7.77
N GLY A 129 -3.60 -3.07 8.09
CA GLY A 129 -4.19 -2.90 9.41
C GLY A 129 -3.20 -2.43 10.47
N LEU A 130 -2.22 -1.59 10.11
CA LEU A 130 -1.28 -1.03 11.09
C LEU A 130 -2.01 -0.17 12.13
N CYS A 131 -2.98 0.65 11.70
CA CYS A 131 -3.78 1.48 12.59
C CYS A 131 -4.50 0.65 13.67
N GLU A 132 -5.24 -0.36 13.26
CA GLU A 132 -5.98 -1.24 14.17
C GLU A 132 -5.05 -2.10 15.02
N CYS A 133 -3.93 -2.55 14.48
CA CYS A 133 -2.91 -3.28 15.23
C CYS A 133 -2.38 -2.45 16.41
N VAL A 134 -1.95 -1.22 16.15
CA VAL A 134 -1.45 -0.29 17.17
C VAL A 134 -2.54 0.04 18.16
N ARG A 135 -3.75 0.32 17.70
CA ARG A 135 -4.89 0.61 18.58
C ARG A 135 -5.21 -0.55 19.51
N TYR A 136 -5.18 -1.78 19.02
CA TYR A 136 -5.42 -2.94 19.87
C TYR A 136 -4.35 -3.12 20.94
N MET A 137 -3.08 -2.97 20.57
CA MET A 137 -1.95 -3.18 21.49
C MET A 137 -1.78 -2.07 22.50
N THR A 138 -1.98 -0.80 22.09
CA THR A 138 -1.66 0.38 22.92
C THR A 138 -2.91 1.07 23.49
N GLY A 139 -4.09 0.81 22.93
CA GLY A 139 -5.33 1.54 23.24
C GLY A 139 -5.43 2.90 22.53
N LYS A 140 -4.47 3.28 21.70
CA LYS A 140 -4.38 4.59 21.05
C LYS A 140 -4.23 4.46 19.53
N SER A 141 -4.57 5.52 18.80
CA SER A 141 -4.24 5.60 17.38
C SER A 141 -2.72 5.59 17.16
N HIS A 142 -2.28 5.08 16.02
CA HIS A 142 -0.87 5.17 15.64
C HIS A 142 -0.40 6.61 15.36
N THR A 143 -1.32 7.57 15.23
CA THR A 143 -1.05 9.01 15.15
C THR A 143 -0.72 9.63 16.51
N ASP A 144 -1.08 8.98 17.63
CA ASP A 144 -0.71 9.45 18.96
C ASP A 144 0.81 9.37 19.16
N PRO A 145 1.49 10.47 19.55
CA PRO A 145 2.94 10.48 19.72
C PRO A 145 3.52 9.39 20.62
N SER A 146 2.71 8.88 21.58
CA SER A 146 3.14 7.78 22.45
C SER A 146 3.00 6.41 21.82
N ALA A 147 2.19 6.25 20.78
CA ALA A 147 1.95 5.00 20.06
C ALA A 147 2.71 4.90 18.72
N THR A 148 3.05 6.04 18.13
CA THR A 148 3.82 6.12 16.86
C THR A 148 5.14 5.30 16.91
N PRO A 149 5.94 5.32 18.00
CA PRO A 149 7.16 4.51 18.05
C PRO A 149 6.90 3.01 17.87
N PHE A 150 5.84 2.47 18.45
CA PHE A 150 5.47 1.07 18.25
C PHE A 150 5.07 0.78 16.78
N ALA A 151 4.33 1.69 16.14
CA ALA A 151 4.01 1.57 14.72
C ALA A 151 5.27 1.50 13.83
N LEU A 152 6.25 2.37 14.12
CA LEU A 152 7.53 2.37 13.40
C LEU A 152 8.36 1.11 13.66
N GLU A 153 8.35 0.60 14.90
CA GLU A 153 9.01 -0.66 15.26
C GLU A 153 8.43 -1.84 14.48
N VAL A 154 7.10 -1.93 14.38
CA VAL A 154 6.41 -2.94 13.56
C VAL A 154 6.86 -2.86 12.10
N MET A 155 6.93 -1.66 11.53
CA MET A 155 7.37 -1.47 10.15
C MET A 155 8.85 -1.81 9.94
N GLN A 156 9.70 -1.46 10.90
CA GLN A 156 11.12 -1.79 10.85
C GLN A 156 11.32 -3.30 10.91
N HIS A 157 10.60 -4.01 11.78
CA HIS A 157 10.65 -5.46 11.89
C HIS A 157 10.28 -6.17 10.56
N LEU A 158 9.27 -5.65 9.85
CA LEU A 158 8.92 -6.12 8.51
C LEU A 158 10.06 -5.92 7.49
N ASN A 159 10.72 -4.76 7.53
CA ASN A 159 11.85 -4.47 6.65
C ASN A 159 13.07 -5.35 6.96
N ASP A 160 13.38 -5.56 8.24
CA ASP A 160 14.47 -6.41 8.68
C ASP A 160 14.28 -7.86 8.22
N ALA A 161 13.04 -8.36 8.27
CA ALA A 161 12.69 -9.67 7.72
C ALA A 161 12.95 -9.73 6.19
N CYS A 162 12.52 -8.73 5.44
CA CYS A 162 12.78 -8.64 4.00
C CYS A 162 14.30 -8.58 3.70
N ALA A 163 15.05 -7.79 4.45
CA ALA A 163 16.50 -7.66 4.29
C ALA A 163 17.21 -8.99 4.58
N LYS A 164 16.82 -9.69 5.64
CA LYS A 164 17.33 -11.01 5.98
C LYS A 164 17.07 -12.02 4.86
N TRP A 165 15.82 -12.11 4.37
CA TRP A 165 15.47 -13.04 3.31
C TRP A 165 16.20 -12.76 2.00
N ARG A 166 16.40 -11.47 1.67
CA ARG A 166 17.20 -11.05 0.52
C ARG A 166 18.65 -11.54 0.63
N ALA A 167 19.28 -11.34 1.80
CA ALA A 167 20.65 -11.77 2.04
C ALA A 167 20.80 -13.30 1.94
N GLU A 168 19.81 -14.06 2.42
CA GLU A 168 19.83 -15.53 2.41
C GLU A 168 19.60 -16.13 1.02
N THR A 169 18.83 -15.48 0.15
CA THR A 169 18.29 -16.09 -1.07
C THR A 169 18.72 -15.41 -2.38
N ASN A 170 19.30 -14.21 -2.31
CA ASN A 170 19.54 -13.34 -3.47
C ASN A 170 18.25 -13.02 -4.29
N ILE A 171 17.08 -13.13 -3.64
CA ILE A 171 15.79 -12.72 -4.19
C ILE A 171 15.43 -11.37 -3.58
N ASP A 172 14.96 -10.45 -4.40
CA ASP A 172 14.71 -9.08 -3.95
C ASP A 172 13.36 -8.94 -3.23
N PHE A 173 13.32 -9.37 -1.97
CA PHE A 173 12.19 -9.14 -1.09
C PHE A 173 12.07 -7.66 -0.73
N SER A 174 10.87 -7.10 -0.82
CA SER A 174 10.62 -5.72 -0.45
C SER A 174 9.29 -5.55 0.26
N LEU A 175 9.23 -4.62 1.21
CA LEU A 175 8.01 -4.30 1.94
C LEU A 175 7.10 -3.42 1.10
N TYR A 176 5.83 -3.78 1.04
CA TYR A 176 4.84 -3.18 0.16
C TYR A 176 3.55 -2.81 0.88
N GLY A 177 3.16 -1.54 0.81
CA GLY A 177 1.86 -1.05 1.26
C GLY A 177 0.75 -1.54 0.32
N THR A 178 0.28 -2.77 0.53
CA THR A 178 -0.63 -3.47 -0.39
C THR A 178 -1.95 -2.72 -0.57
N PRO A 179 -2.43 -2.51 -1.81
CA PRO A 179 -3.81 -2.11 -2.07
C PRO A 179 -4.72 -3.32 -1.79
N LEU A 180 -5.61 -3.18 -0.84
CA LEU A 180 -6.35 -4.34 -0.33
C LEU A 180 -7.82 -4.38 -0.73
N GLU A 181 -8.32 -3.46 -1.48
CA GLU A 181 -9.69 -3.43 -2.02
C GLU A 181 -10.67 -4.44 -1.34
N SER A 182 -11.08 -5.51 -2.03
CA SER A 182 -11.96 -6.55 -1.46
C SER A 182 -11.31 -7.36 -0.33
N THR A 183 -10.00 -7.38 -0.21
CA THR A 183 -9.29 -8.15 0.83
C THR A 183 -9.44 -7.50 2.21
N THR A 184 -9.64 -6.18 2.30
CA THR A 184 -9.94 -5.50 3.57
C THR A 184 -11.21 -6.04 4.21
N TYR A 185 -12.26 -6.21 3.41
CA TYR A 185 -13.53 -6.81 3.84
C TYR A 185 -13.33 -8.26 4.28
N LYS A 186 -12.63 -9.07 3.48
CA LYS A 186 -12.35 -10.47 3.82
C LYS A 186 -11.60 -10.59 5.14
N PHE A 187 -10.58 -9.76 5.35
CA PHE A 187 -9.83 -9.74 6.60
C PHE A 187 -10.70 -9.35 7.78
N ALA A 188 -11.51 -8.28 7.67
CA ALA A 188 -12.44 -7.86 8.70
C ALA A 188 -13.42 -8.97 9.09
N ARG A 189 -14.03 -9.65 8.11
CA ARG A 189 -14.96 -10.77 8.37
C ARG A 189 -14.29 -11.95 9.05
N CYS A 190 -13.06 -12.27 8.67
CA CYS A 190 -12.29 -13.34 9.31
C CYS A 190 -11.92 -12.97 10.75
N LEU A 191 -11.53 -11.72 11.00
CA LEU A 191 -11.23 -11.21 12.35
C LEU A 191 -12.46 -11.25 13.26
N GLN A 192 -13.61 -10.76 12.79
CA GLN A 192 -14.88 -10.81 13.52
C GLN A 192 -15.29 -12.23 13.88
N LYS A 193 -15.14 -13.16 12.93
CA LYS A 193 -15.45 -14.59 13.18
C LYS A 193 -14.54 -15.20 14.24
N ARG A 194 -13.28 -14.80 14.28
CA ARG A 194 -12.25 -15.39 15.15
C ARG A 194 -12.19 -14.74 16.53
N PHE A 195 -12.32 -13.43 16.61
CA PHE A 195 -12.09 -12.65 17.82
C PHE A 195 -13.33 -11.91 18.32
N GLY A 196 -14.44 -11.95 17.57
CA GLY A 196 -15.62 -11.15 17.87
C GLY A 196 -15.49 -9.69 17.42
N VAL A 197 -16.44 -8.88 17.85
CA VAL A 197 -16.44 -7.43 17.60
C VAL A 197 -15.66 -6.73 18.71
N ILE A 198 -14.60 -6.05 18.34
CA ILE A 198 -13.75 -5.25 19.23
C ILE A 198 -13.82 -3.81 18.75
N GLU A 199 -14.30 -2.90 19.60
CA GLU A 199 -14.50 -1.48 19.27
C GLU A 199 -13.21 -0.82 18.76
N GLY A 200 -13.30 -0.14 17.62
CA GLY A 200 -12.20 0.54 16.94
C GLY A 200 -11.15 -0.39 16.31
N VAL A 201 -11.37 -1.71 16.32
CA VAL A 201 -10.42 -2.70 15.80
C VAL A 201 -11.09 -3.65 14.80
N THR A 202 -12.16 -4.33 15.20
CA THR A 202 -12.87 -5.32 14.35
C THR A 202 -14.35 -5.00 14.19
N ASP A 203 -14.82 -3.87 14.63
CA ASP A 203 -16.20 -3.42 14.62
C ASP A 203 -16.70 -2.99 13.23
N ARG A 204 -15.81 -2.87 12.26
CA ARG A 204 -16.13 -2.45 10.88
C ARG A 204 -16.03 -3.60 9.89
N ASN A 205 -16.61 -3.40 8.71
CA ASN A 205 -16.55 -4.37 7.61
C ASN A 205 -15.27 -4.25 6.76
N TYR A 206 -14.29 -3.51 7.23
CA TYR A 206 -12.97 -3.36 6.60
C TYR A 206 -11.91 -3.18 7.67
N ILE A 207 -10.64 -3.33 7.30
CA ILE A 207 -9.47 -2.87 8.04
C ILE A 207 -8.76 -1.82 7.22
N THR A 208 -8.01 -0.94 7.88
CA THR A 208 -7.29 0.13 7.19
C THR A 208 -6.17 -0.44 6.31
N ASN A 209 -6.06 0.08 5.09
CA ASN A 209 -4.98 -0.29 4.18
C ASN A 209 -3.63 0.13 4.76
N SER A 210 -2.65 -0.77 4.64
CA SER A 210 -1.25 -0.49 4.97
C SER A 210 -1.07 0.34 6.26
N TYR A 211 -0.45 1.53 6.14
CA TYR A 211 -0.15 2.46 7.24
C TYR A 211 -1.13 3.64 7.34
N HIS A 212 -2.13 3.72 6.48
CA HIS A 212 -2.97 4.91 6.40
C HIS A 212 -3.61 5.30 7.72
N ILE A 213 -3.75 6.60 7.91
CA ILE A 213 -4.56 7.18 8.98
C ILE A 213 -6.02 6.82 8.74
N HIS A 214 -6.71 6.42 9.80
CA HIS A 214 -8.11 6.04 9.68
C HIS A 214 -8.97 7.24 9.26
N VAL A 215 -9.90 7.04 8.34
CA VAL A 215 -10.73 8.09 7.72
C VAL A 215 -11.60 8.89 8.71
N THR A 216 -11.81 8.39 9.91
CA THR A 216 -12.55 9.12 10.97
C THR A 216 -11.67 10.05 11.80
N GLU A 217 -10.35 10.02 11.61
CA GLU A 217 -9.46 10.93 12.30
C GLU A 217 -9.52 12.33 11.67
N ASN A 218 -9.71 13.34 12.52
CA ASN A 218 -9.71 14.73 12.07
C ASN A 218 -8.26 15.22 11.98
N ILE A 219 -7.69 15.15 10.79
CA ILE A 219 -6.33 15.59 10.50
C ILE A 219 -6.35 16.35 9.17
N ASP A 220 -5.59 17.43 9.08
CA ASP A 220 -5.48 18.16 7.82
C ASP A 220 -4.53 17.44 6.81
N ALA A 221 -4.56 17.92 5.57
CA ALA A 221 -3.82 17.29 4.48
C ALA A 221 -2.29 17.33 4.68
N PHE A 222 -1.77 18.42 5.22
CA PHE A 222 -0.32 18.60 5.43
C PHE A 222 0.19 17.72 6.57
N ASP A 223 -0.53 17.72 7.68
CA ASP A 223 -0.20 16.89 8.84
C ASP A 223 -0.32 15.41 8.50
N LYS A 224 -1.36 15.02 7.74
CA LYS A 224 -1.53 13.65 7.24
C LYS A 224 -0.35 13.20 6.39
N LEU A 225 0.02 14.01 5.38
CA LEU A 225 1.14 13.69 4.48
C LEU A 225 2.46 13.64 5.25
N THR A 226 2.70 14.58 6.17
CA THR A 226 3.88 14.59 7.03
C THR A 226 3.96 13.33 7.90
N PHE A 227 2.85 12.94 8.51
CA PHE A 227 2.80 11.73 9.33
C PHE A 227 3.04 10.47 8.49
N GLU A 228 2.38 10.34 7.36
CA GLU A 228 2.47 9.16 6.50
C GLU A 228 3.83 9.02 5.79
N SER A 229 4.58 10.11 5.61
CA SER A 229 5.88 10.12 4.93
C SER A 229 6.90 9.15 5.55
N GLN A 230 6.93 9.07 6.88
CA GLN A 230 7.84 8.18 7.61
C GLN A 230 7.55 6.69 7.34
N PHE A 231 6.31 6.34 7.08
CA PHE A 231 5.91 4.97 6.75
C PHE A 231 6.14 4.64 5.27
N GLN A 232 6.00 5.62 4.37
CA GLN A 232 6.36 5.45 2.96
C GLN A 232 7.85 5.14 2.82
N ALA A 233 8.71 5.85 3.54
CA ALA A 233 10.15 5.59 3.54
C ALA A 233 10.50 4.15 3.98
N LEU A 234 9.66 3.56 4.85
CA LEU A 234 9.77 2.18 5.31
C LEU A 234 9.08 1.16 4.37
N SER A 235 8.51 1.59 3.25
CA SER A 235 7.82 0.73 2.29
C SER A 235 8.49 0.77 0.89
N PRO A 236 9.74 0.30 0.74
CA PRO A 236 10.50 0.43 -0.51
C PRO A 236 9.92 -0.36 -1.69
N GLY A 237 9.06 -1.34 -1.44
CA GLY A 237 8.31 -2.06 -2.46
C GLY A 237 7.12 -1.29 -3.02
N GLY A 238 6.88 -0.10 -2.49
CA GLY A 238 5.84 0.82 -2.92
C GLY A 238 4.75 1.05 -1.89
N ALA A 239 4.25 2.26 -1.89
CA ALA A 239 3.11 2.72 -1.12
C ALA A 239 2.61 4.03 -1.74
N ILE A 240 1.38 4.42 -1.41
CA ILE A 240 0.79 5.68 -1.85
C ILE A 240 0.04 6.32 -0.69
N SER A 241 0.09 7.64 -0.58
CA SER A 241 -0.76 8.40 0.33
C SER A 241 -1.88 9.08 -0.44
N TYR A 242 -3.09 9.01 0.08
CA TYR A 242 -4.26 9.64 -0.52
C TYR A 242 -4.65 10.87 0.27
N VAL A 243 -4.90 11.97 -0.42
CA VAL A 243 -5.42 13.20 0.16
C VAL A 243 -6.68 13.61 -0.59
N GLU A 244 -7.76 13.74 0.14
CA GLU A 244 -8.98 14.34 -0.36
C GLU A 244 -8.93 15.85 -0.12
N VAL A 245 -9.12 16.61 -1.18
CA VAL A 245 -9.12 18.08 -1.16
C VAL A 245 -10.45 18.59 -1.70
N PRO A 246 -10.93 19.75 -1.24
CA PRO A 246 -12.09 20.38 -1.84
C PRO A 246 -11.80 20.80 -3.29
N ASN A 247 -12.83 21.16 -4.04
CA ASN A 247 -12.63 21.73 -5.37
C ASN A 247 -11.79 23.01 -5.28
N MET A 248 -10.56 22.94 -5.80
CA MET A 248 -9.57 24.02 -5.73
C MET A 248 -9.39 24.77 -7.07
N GLN A 249 -10.35 24.66 -7.99
CA GLN A 249 -10.24 25.33 -9.32
C GLN A 249 -9.97 26.84 -9.22
N ASN A 250 -10.50 27.47 -8.17
CA ASN A 250 -10.33 28.90 -7.92
C ASN A 250 -9.23 29.24 -6.91
N ASN A 251 -8.44 28.24 -6.48
CA ASN A 251 -7.36 28.41 -5.50
C ASN A 251 -6.12 27.63 -5.93
N ILE A 252 -5.50 28.09 -7.01
CA ILE A 252 -4.30 27.46 -7.58
C ILE A 252 -3.11 27.52 -6.59
N GLU A 253 -3.03 28.55 -5.79
CA GLU A 253 -1.95 28.69 -4.78
C GLU A 253 -2.02 27.58 -3.74
N ALA A 254 -3.22 27.20 -3.29
CA ALA A 254 -3.39 26.07 -2.39
C ALA A 254 -2.99 24.74 -3.05
N VAL A 255 -3.31 24.53 -4.34
CA VAL A 255 -2.86 23.37 -5.10
C VAL A 255 -1.34 23.30 -5.14
N LEU A 256 -0.69 24.41 -5.48
CA LEU A 256 0.78 24.49 -5.55
C LEU A 256 1.43 24.25 -4.19
N ALA A 257 0.84 24.76 -3.10
CA ALA A 257 1.33 24.52 -1.75
C ALA A 257 1.27 23.03 -1.37
N VAL A 258 0.17 22.34 -1.67
CA VAL A 258 0.05 20.88 -1.44
C VAL A 258 1.04 20.11 -2.31
N MET A 259 1.18 20.48 -3.57
CA MET A 259 2.16 19.83 -4.48
C MET A 259 3.59 20.04 -3.99
N GLN A 260 3.94 21.22 -3.50
CA GLN A 260 5.27 21.50 -2.94
C GLN A 260 5.50 20.64 -1.69
N HIS A 261 4.52 20.54 -0.81
CA HIS A 261 4.61 19.70 0.39
C HIS A 261 4.79 18.22 0.05
N ILE A 262 4.06 17.72 -0.96
CA ILE A 262 4.24 16.35 -1.47
C ILE A 262 5.66 16.18 -2.01
N TYR A 263 6.13 17.13 -2.80
CA TYR A 263 7.50 17.12 -3.36
C TYR A 263 8.57 16.99 -2.28
N ASP A 264 8.39 17.72 -1.19
CA ASP A 264 9.40 17.80 -0.12
C ASP A 264 9.36 16.58 0.83
N ASN A 265 8.19 15.92 0.99
CA ASN A 265 7.98 14.97 2.08
C ASN A 265 7.51 13.57 1.64
N ILE A 266 6.84 13.44 0.48
CA ILE A 266 6.13 12.22 0.07
C ILE A 266 6.71 11.66 -1.22
N MET A 267 6.93 10.35 -1.25
CA MET A 267 7.44 9.66 -2.45
C MET A 267 6.36 9.48 -3.51
N TYR A 268 5.11 9.22 -3.09
CA TYR A 268 3.99 8.99 -3.99
C TYR A 268 2.67 9.36 -3.32
N ALA A 269 1.91 10.25 -3.92
CA ALA A 269 0.61 10.67 -3.44
C ALA A 269 -0.41 10.80 -4.58
N GLU A 270 -1.66 10.64 -4.23
CA GLU A 270 -2.81 10.90 -5.09
C GLU A 270 -3.69 11.95 -4.43
N LEU A 271 -4.03 12.99 -5.19
CA LEU A 271 -4.96 14.03 -4.79
C LEU A 271 -6.33 13.70 -5.40
N ASN A 272 -7.30 13.45 -4.55
CA ASN A 272 -8.69 13.28 -4.94
C ASN A 272 -9.48 14.53 -4.62
N THR A 273 -10.32 14.96 -5.53
CA THR A 273 -11.29 16.02 -5.27
C THR A 273 -12.65 15.41 -5.01
N LYS A 274 -13.37 15.92 -4.02
CA LYS A 274 -14.78 15.62 -3.83
C LYS A 274 -15.59 16.44 -4.86
N SER A 275 -15.68 15.92 -6.05
CA SER A 275 -16.36 16.54 -7.18
C SER A 275 -17.32 15.54 -7.78
N ASP A 276 -18.42 15.32 -7.04
CA ASP A 276 -19.53 14.50 -7.51
C ASP A 276 -20.47 15.37 -8.35
N TYR A 277 -21.20 14.77 -9.27
CA TYR A 277 -22.09 15.48 -10.18
C TYR A 277 -23.50 14.90 -10.15
N CYS A 278 -24.49 15.77 -9.99
CA CYS A 278 -25.89 15.40 -10.13
C CYS A 278 -26.40 15.76 -11.53
N GLN A 279 -26.64 14.75 -12.35
CA GLN A 279 -27.15 14.94 -13.73
C GLN A 279 -28.53 15.57 -13.77
N LYS A 280 -29.34 15.46 -12.69
CA LYS A 280 -30.71 16.01 -12.63
C LYS A 280 -30.75 17.52 -12.45
N CYS A 281 -29.82 18.10 -11.70
CA CYS A 281 -29.85 19.54 -11.41
C CYS A 281 -28.56 20.29 -11.75
N GLY A 282 -27.54 19.56 -12.26
CA GLY A 282 -26.23 20.15 -12.58
C GLY A 282 -25.39 20.52 -11.36
N PHE A 283 -25.73 20.03 -10.17
CA PHE A 283 -24.90 20.24 -8.99
C PHE A 283 -23.54 19.59 -9.17
N ASP A 284 -22.48 20.35 -8.92
CA ASP A 284 -21.09 19.93 -8.90
C ASP A 284 -20.56 20.17 -7.48
N GLY A 285 -20.20 19.10 -6.78
CA GLY A 285 -19.77 19.14 -5.38
C GLY A 285 -19.98 17.79 -4.68
N GLU A 286 -19.88 17.77 -3.37
CA GLU A 286 -20.02 16.55 -2.57
C GLU A 286 -21.49 16.08 -2.50
N ILE A 287 -21.79 14.90 -3.04
CA ILE A 287 -23.05 14.20 -2.84
C ILE A 287 -23.04 13.59 -1.44
N LYS A 288 -24.08 13.88 -0.66
CA LYS A 288 -24.15 13.44 0.74
C LYS A 288 -24.63 11.99 0.84
N ILE A 289 -24.10 11.28 1.81
CA ILE A 289 -24.64 10.00 2.25
C ILE A 289 -25.56 10.27 3.45
N VAL A 290 -26.84 9.95 3.29
CA VAL A 290 -27.86 10.12 4.33
C VAL A 290 -28.41 8.77 4.74
N GLU A 291 -28.90 8.67 5.98
CA GLU A 291 -29.58 7.47 6.47
C GLU A 291 -31.07 7.57 6.16
N ASP A 292 -31.62 6.52 5.54
CA ASP A 292 -33.04 6.38 5.22
C ASP A 292 -33.50 4.95 5.56
N ASP A 293 -34.39 4.81 6.52
CA ASP A 293 -34.87 3.52 7.04
C ASP A 293 -33.74 2.50 7.36
N GLY A 294 -32.67 2.97 8.01
CA GLY A 294 -31.50 2.15 8.37
C GLY A 294 -30.61 1.76 7.21
N LYS A 295 -30.78 2.39 6.04
CA LYS A 295 -29.93 2.23 4.86
C LYS A 295 -29.22 3.53 4.55
N LEU A 296 -27.96 3.42 4.16
CA LEU A 296 -27.22 4.56 3.65
C LEU A 296 -27.57 4.77 2.18
N VAL A 297 -28.07 5.95 1.83
CA VAL A 297 -28.43 6.36 0.47
C VAL A 297 -27.69 7.63 0.08
N TRP A 298 -27.40 7.76 -1.18
CA TRP A 298 -26.77 8.96 -1.74
C TRP A 298 -27.85 10.00 -2.05
N GLU A 299 -27.61 11.23 -1.66
CA GLU A 299 -28.56 12.32 -1.87
C GLU A 299 -27.84 13.58 -2.34
N CYS A 300 -28.32 14.13 -3.45
CA CYS A 300 -27.87 15.43 -3.92
C CYS A 300 -28.30 16.55 -2.95
N PRO A 301 -27.35 17.33 -2.38
CA PRO A 301 -27.71 18.36 -1.41
C PRO A 301 -28.50 19.53 -2.01
N ASN A 302 -28.47 19.67 -3.35
CA ASN A 302 -29.17 20.75 -4.03
C ASN A 302 -30.61 20.39 -4.41
N CYS A 303 -30.90 19.16 -4.85
CA CYS A 303 -32.22 18.80 -5.35
C CYS A 303 -32.86 17.58 -4.70
N GLY A 304 -32.18 16.94 -3.73
CA GLY A 304 -32.66 15.74 -3.06
C GLY A 304 -32.71 14.49 -3.96
N ASN A 305 -32.06 14.52 -5.12
CA ASN A 305 -32.00 13.36 -6.00
C ASN A 305 -31.23 12.19 -5.33
N ARG A 306 -31.84 11.00 -5.34
CA ARG A 306 -31.27 9.75 -4.75
C ARG A 306 -31.07 8.63 -5.77
N ASP A 307 -31.31 8.91 -7.04
CA ASP A 307 -31.11 7.94 -8.12
C ASP A 307 -29.62 7.80 -8.43
N GLN A 308 -29.03 6.68 -8.01
CA GLN A 308 -27.60 6.37 -8.19
C GLN A 308 -27.15 6.36 -9.66
N ASN A 309 -28.06 6.16 -10.61
CA ASN A 309 -27.71 6.20 -12.03
C ASN A 309 -27.49 7.64 -12.56
N THR A 310 -27.90 8.63 -11.80
CA THR A 310 -27.79 10.05 -12.12
C THR A 310 -26.95 10.86 -11.14
N LEU A 311 -26.30 10.16 -10.20
CA LEU A 311 -25.31 10.69 -9.27
C LEU A 311 -23.95 10.02 -9.60
N ASN A 312 -22.97 10.83 -9.97
CA ASN A 312 -21.65 10.37 -10.38
C ASN A 312 -20.60 10.89 -9.40
#